data_53911942f6317b85d14a52ba9903d920
#
_entry.id   53911942f6317b85d14a52ba9903d920
#
_cell.length_a   1.000
_cell.length_b   1.000
_cell.length_c   1.000
_cell.angle_alpha   90.00
_cell.angle_beta   90.00
_cell.angle_gamma   90.00
#
_symmetry.space_group_name_H-M   'P 1'
#
loop_
_entity.id
_entity.type
_entity.pdbx_description
1 polymer ?
#
loop_
_entity_poly.entity_id
_entity_poly.type
_entity_poly.pdbx_seq_one_letter_code
_entity_poly.pdbx_strand_id
1 'polypeptide(L)'
;MPELDGFEAAARIKKMPHRADIPIIFVTAVYQDDPFVKRGYEVGGIDYFSKPFDPEILKMKIAAYAAFRLKADLLRERELHLRESEELLRVGRKLSSLLESLPVGILIADVDGRICQTTEEAARILRCPETTRTDAYGKMLGWWDSNGQMIRDRAGPLARALRDGKSTHSEPIEIRCFDGSAATILASAAPLHGIGEQKVGAVVLIRDLTESKKIEEDLAARVTRLIGLGVELEETAAR
;
A
#
# COMPACT_ATOMS: atom_id res chain seq x y z
N MET A 1 -14.98 30.49 -50.40
CA MET A 1 -16.01 29.60 -49.81
C MET A 1 -17.09 30.53 -49.33
N PRO A 2 -18.34 30.42 -49.84
CA PRO A 2 -19.34 31.45 -49.63
C PRO A 2 -20.02 31.48 -48.26
N GLU A 3 -19.87 30.46 -47.42
CA GLU A 3 -20.55 30.41 -46.12
C GLU A 3 -19.64 30.24 -44.90
N LEU A 4 -18.39 29.88 -45.08
CA LEU A 4 -17.43 29.70 -43.98
C LEU A 4 -16.01 29.98 -44.47
N ASP A 5 -15.32 30.94 -43.86
CA ASP A 5 -13.91 31.18 -44.18
C ASP A 5 -12.98 30.20 -43.42
N GLY A 6 -11.71 30.09 -43.87
CA GLY A 6 -10.75 29.18 -43.26
C GLY A 6 -10.43 29.50 -41.79
N PHE A 7 -10.52 30.74 -41.36
CA PHE A 7 -10.29 31.18 -39.98
C PHE A 7 -11.47 30.79 -39.07
N GLU A 8 -12.69 30.97 -39.57
CA GLU A 8 -13.90 30.53 -38.83
C GLU A 8 -13.92 29.01 -38.70
N ALA A 9 -13.53 28.27 -39.76
CA ALA A 9 -13.42 26.83 -39.71
C ALA A 9 -12.39 26.40 -38.64
N ALA A 10 -11.22 27.00 -38.62
CA ALA A 10 -10.19 26.75 -37.61
C ALA A 10 -10.66 27.06 -36.20
N ALA A 11 -11.29 28.23 -36.00
CA ALA A 11 -11.85 28.62 -34.71
C ALA A 11 -12.92 27.65 -34.20
N ARG A 12 -13.80 27.13 -35.08
CA ARG A 12 -14.79 26.10 -34.73
C ARG A 12 -14.16 24.77 -34.37
N ILE A 13 -13.15 24.32 -35.13
CA ILE A 13 -12.41 23.08 -34.84
C ILE A 13 -11.75 23.19 -33.45
N LYS A 14 -11.08 24.30 -33.14
CA LYS A 14 -10.41 24.53 -31.86
C LYS A 14 -11.36 24.57 -30.67
N LYS A 15 -12.63 24.95 -30.87
CA LYS A 15 -13.67 24.96 -29.82
C LYS A 15 -14.34 23.60 -29.61
N MET A 16 -14.11 22.61 -30.47
CA MET A 16 -14.72 21.29 -30.32
C MET A 16 -14.01 20.52 -29.18
N PRO A 17 -14.76 19.77 -28.34
CA PRO A 17 -14.19 18.92 -27.32
C PRO A 17 -13.13 17.96 -27.92
N HIS A 18 -12.01 17.81 -27.24
CA HIS A 18 -10.86 16.96 -27.65
C HIS A 18 -10.20 17.30 -28.98
N ARG A 19 -10.52 18.47 -29.60
CA ARG A 19 -9.94 18.90 -30.87
C ARG A 19 -9.12 20.20 -30.78
N ALA A 20 -9.06 20.81 -29.61
CA ALA A 20 -8.28 22.05 -29.40
C ALA A 20 -6.81 21.91 -29.80
N ASP A 21 -6.23 20.72 -29.60
CA ASP A 21 -4.82 20.46 -29.88
C ASP A 21 -4.53 19.98 -31.29
N ILE A 22 -5.52 19.83 -32.17
CA ILE A 22 -5.27 19.44 -33.58
C ILE A 22 -4.47 20.53 -34.27
N PRO A 23 -3.29 20.23 -34.85
CA PRO A 23 -2.52 21.19 -35.60
C PRO A 23 -3.26 21.61 -36.89
N ILE A 24 -3.37 22.93 -37.13
CA ILE A 24 -4.02 23.48 -38.31
C ILE A 24 -2.98 24.21 -39.12
N ILE A 25 -2.82 23.83 -40.36
CA ILE A 25 -1.94 24.49 -41.33
C ILE A 25 -2.83 25.20 -42.33
N PHE A 26 -2.59 26.52 -42.55
CA PHE A 26 -3.30 27.29 -43.56
C PHE A 26 -2.59 27.23 -44.88
N VAL A 27 -3.33 27.05 -45.97
CA VAL A 27 -2.83 27.13 -47.34
C VAL A 27 -3.50 28.31 -48.01
N THR A 28 -2.72 29.33 -48.36
CA THR A 28 -3.22 30.63 -48.87
C THR A 28 -2.57 31.02 -50.19
N ALA A 29 -3.21 31.89 -50.97
CA ALA A 29 -2.63 32.52 -52.16
C ALA A 29 -1.92 33.84 -51.82
N VAL A 30 -1.88 34.28 -50.57
CA VAL A 30 -1.41 35.61 -50.12
C VAL A 30 0.01 35.50 -49.55
N TYR A 31 0.86 36.53 -49.77
CA TYR A 31 2.26 36.59 -49.31
C TYR A 31 2.37 36.79 -47.79
N GLN A 32 3.57 36.48 -47.25
CA GLN A 32 3.85 36.32 -45.78
C GLN A 32 3.69 37.59 -44.92
N ASP A 33 3.58 38.78 -45.49
CA ASP A 33 3.49 40.07 -44.76
C ASP A 33 2.04 40.57 -44.56
N ASP A 34 1.04 39.73 -44.78
CA ASP A 34 -0.36 40.12 -44.75
C ASP A 34 -0.96 40.00 -43.33
N PRO A 35 -1.84 40.93 -42.92
CA PRO A 35 -2.63 40.85 -41.70
C PRO A 35 -3.38 39.50 -41.50
N PHE A 36 -3.67 38.80 -42.57
CA PHE A 36 -4.31 37.48 -42.57
C PHE A 36 -3.42 36.41 -41.96
N VAL A 37 -2.11 36.43 -42.11
CA VAL A 37 -1.17 35.48 -41.49
C VAL A 37 -1.23 35.61 -39.97
N LYS A 38 -1.20 36.84 -39.47
CA LYS A 38 -1.31 37.13 -38.03
C LYS A 38 -2.63 36.59 -37.44
N ARG A 39 -3.75 36.86 -38.11
CA ARG A 39 -5.07 36.38 -37.73
C ARG A 39 -5.14 34.86 -37.69
N GLY A 40 -4.46 34.15 -38.57
CA GLY A 40 -4.45 32.70 -38.56
C GLY A 40 -3.69 32.10 -37.40
N TYR A 41 -2.57 32.69 -36.97
CA TYR A 41 -1.90 32.29 -35.74
C TYR A 41 -2.78 32.58 -34.52
N GLU A 42 -3.48 33.70 -34.47
CA GLU A 42 -4.42 34.05 -33.39
C GLU A 42 -5.57 33.05 -33.24
N VAL A 43 -6.05 32.45 -34.32
CA VAL A 43 -7.10 31.40 -34.26
C VAL A 43 -6.53 29.98 -34.04
N GLY A 44 -5.22 29.84 -33.78
CA GLY A 44 -4.57 28.60 -33.44
C GLY A 44 -4.01 27.79 -34.62
N GLY A 45 -3.73 28.47 -35.78
CA GLY A 45 -2.92 27.89 -36.85
C GLY A 45 -1.47 27.73 -36.40
N ILE A 46 -0.81 26.67 -36.82
CA ILE A 46 0.60 26.41 -36.47
C ILE A 46 1.56 26.78 -37.60
N ASP A 47 1.08 26.84 -38.82
CA ASP A 47 1.92 27.16 -39.99
C ASP A 47 1.08 27.63 -41.18
N TYR A 48 1.78 28.19 -42.17
CA TYR A 48 1.23 28.71 -43.39
C TYR A 48 1.99 28.22 -44.62
N PHE A 49 1.27 27.97 -45.72
CA PHE A 49 1.83 27.70 -47.04
C PHE A 49 1.22 28.66 -48.06
N SER A 50 2.04 29.42 -48.75
CA SER A 50 1.62 30.22 -49.90
C SER A 50 1.60 29.38 -51.17
N LYS A 51 0.55 29.51 -51.97
CA LYS A 51 0.47 28.90 -53.31
C LYS A 51 1.26 29.75 -54.32
N PRO A 52 2.01 29.15 -55.26
CA PRO A 52 2.29 27.70 -55.38
C PRO A 52 3.30 27.23 -54.35
N PHE A 53 3.15 26.02 -53.80
CA PHE A 53 4.06 25.44 -52.82
C PHE A 53 4.61 24.09 -53.32
N ASP A 54 5.78 23.73 -52.83
CA ASP A 54 6.38 22.42 -53.07
C ASP A 54 5.70 21.35 -52.23
N PRO A 55 5.09 20.31 -52.84
CA PRO A 55 4.45 19.22 -52.12
C PRO A 55 5.37 18.45 -51.17
N GLU A 56 6.66 18.35 -51.49
CA GLU A 56 7.64 17.64 -50.65
C GLU A 56 7.91 18.41 -49.35
N ILE A 57 8.01 19.75 -49.45
CA ILE A 57 8.16 20.60 -48.26
C ILE A 57 6.90 20.49 -47.35
N LEU A 58 5.70 20.45 -47.94
CA LEU A 58 4.46 20.29 -47.20
C LEU A 58 4.45 18.93 -46.47
N LYS A 59 4.82 17.82 -47.17
CA LYS A 59 4.92 16.49 -46.55
C LYS A 59 5.91 16.47 -45.40
N MET A 60 7.08 17.06 -45.57
CA MET A 60 8.10 17.10 -44.50
C MET A 60 7.59 17.85 -43.28
N LYS A 61 6.92 18.99 -43.43
CA LYS A 61 6.37 19.73 -42.30
C LYS A 61 5.23 18.97 -41.62
N ILE A 62 4.31 18.36 -42.37
CA ILE A 62 3.23 17.54 -41.83
C ILE A 62 3.82 16.37 -41.03
N ALA A 63 4.83 15.66 -41.55
CA ALA A 63 5.51 14.59 -40.86
C ALA A 63 6.20 15.07 -39.57
N ALA A 64 6.84 16.22 -39.58
CA ALA A 64 7.46 16.80 -38.39
C ALA A 64 6.43 17.13 -37.30
N TYR A 65 5.30 17.76 -37.66
CA TYR A 65 4.22 18.06 -36.71
C TYR A 65 3.54 16.81 -36.16
N ALA A 66 3.31 15.79 -37.01
CA ALA A 66 2.78 14.50 -36.57
C ALA A 66 3.72 13.80 -35.59
N ALA A 67 5.01 13.77 -35.88
CA ALA A 67 6.02 13.21 -34.99
C ALA A 67 6.10 13.96 -33.64
N PHE A 68 6.07 15.29 -33.68
CA PHE A 68 6.06 16.11 -32.47
C PHE A 68 4.82 15.84 -31.60
N ARG A 69 3.65 15.74 -32.25
CA ARG A 69 2.41 15.45 -31.58
C ARG A 69 2.43 14.07 -30.90
N LEU A 70 2.86 13.05 -31.65
CA LEU A 70 2.99 11.68 -31.12
C LEU A 70 3.92 11.64 -29.90
N LYS A 71 5.05 12.37 -29.98
CA LYS A 71 5.99 12.46 -28.86
C LYS A 71 5.38 13.17 -27.64
N ALA A 72 4.61 14.24 -27.86
CA ALA A 72 3.93 14.97 -26.79
C ALA A 72 2.87 14.09 -26.08
N ASP A 73 2.08 13.34 -26.86
CA ASP A 73 1.07 12.43 -26.32
C ASP A 73 1.72 11.29 -25.52
N LEU A 74 2.80 10.71 -26.02
CA LEU A 74 3.57 9.67 -25.32
C LEU A 74 4.18 10.19 -24.01
N LEU A 75 4.69 11.42 -24.00
CA LEU A 75 5.22 12.04 -22.77
C LEU A 75 4.12 12.27 -21.74
N ARG A 76 2.93 12.73 -22.16
CA ARG A 76 1.78 12.92 -21.28
C ARG A 76 1.33 11.59 -20.65
N GLU A 77 1.22 10.54 -21.44
CA GLU A 77 0.86 9.20 -20.95
C GLU A 77 1.87 8.70 -19.93
N ARG A 78 3.15 8.84 -20.22
CA ARG A 78 4.23 8.45 -19.30
C ARG A 78 4.19 9.27 -18.00
N GLU A 79 3.90 10.55 -18.07
CA GLU A 79 3.79 11.41 -16.88
C GLU A 79 2.61 11.00 -15.99
N LEU A 80 1.45 10.64 -16.57
CA LEU A 80 0.31 10.14 -15.85
C LEU A 80 0.64 8.83 -15.10
N HIS A 81 1.25 7.87 -15.79
CA HIS A 81 1.68 6.62 -15.17
C HIS A 81 2.70 6.81 -14.03
N LEU A 82 3.63 7.76 -14.19
CA LEU A 82 4.57 8.08 -13.13
C LEU A 82 3.86 8.65 -11.89
N ARG A 83 2.92 9.56 -12.08
CA ARG A 83 2.13 10.16 -10.97
C ARG A 83 1.32 9.12 -10.24
N GLU A 84 0.64 8.21 -10.95
CA GLU A 84 -0.10 7.10 -10.34
C GLU A 84 0.82 6.19 -9.51
N SER A 85 1.97 5.83 -10.06
CA SER A 85 2.97 5.02 -9.36
C SER A 85 3.51 5.71 -8.11
N GLU A 86 3.83 7.01 -8.19
CA GLU A 86 4.30 7.81 -7.04
C GLU A 86 3.23 7.90 -5.94
N GLU A 87 1.96 8.04 -6.31
CA GLU A 87 0.85 8.10 -5.35
C GLU A 87 0.67 6.77 -4.62
N LEU A 88 0.71 5.64 -5.34
CA LEU A 88 0.67 4.31 -4.75
C LEU A 88 1.83 4.08 -3.78
N LEU A 89 3.04 4.46 -4.16
CA LEU A 89 4.22 4.38 -3.29
C LEU A 89 4.09 5.27 -2.04
N ARG A 90 3.49 6.44 -2.19
CA ARG A 90 3.25 7.37 -1.06
C ARG A 90 2.25 6.78 -0.07
N VAL A 91 1.15 6.21 -0.58
CA VAL A 91 0.14 5.53 0.25
C VAL A 91 0.74 4.32 0.95
N GLY A 92 1.51 3.49 0.23
CA GLY A 92 2.19 2.33 0.80
C GLY A 92 3.15 2.71 1.93
N ARG A 93 4.00 3.73 1.73
CA ARG A 93 4.91 4.24 2.79
C ARG A 93 4.15 4.77 4.01
N LYS A 94 3.03 5.48 3.79
CA LYS A 94 2.21 5.99 4.90
C LYS A 94 1.59 4.86 5.70
N LEU A 95 1.09 3.81 5.04
CA LEU A 95 0.57 2.62 5.71
C LEU A 95 1.65 1.90 6.51
N SER A 96 2.83 1.67 5.93
CA SER A 96 3.96 1.07 6.65
C SER A 96 4.35 1.88 7.88
N SER A 97 4.46 3.20 7.76
CA SER A 97 4.77 4.08 8.91
C SER A 97 3.70 4.02 10.01
N LEU A 98 2.43 3.92 9.65
CA LEU A 98 1.35 3.75 10.62
C LEU A 98 1.44 2.40 11.32
N LEU A 99 1.69 1.31 10.60
CA LEU A 99 1.84 -0.02 11.18
C LEU A 99 3.04 -0.08 12.14
N GLU A 100 4.17 0.56 11.79
CA GLU A 100 5.36 0.63 12.66
C GLU A 100 5.15 1.51 13.90
N SER A 101 4.22 2.47 13.88
CA SER A 101 3.92 3.31 15.03
C SER A 101 3.02 2.65 16.08
N LEU A 102 2.40 1.51 15.75
CA LEU A 102 1.51 0.81 16.66
C LEU A 102 2.32 -0.02 17.69
N PRO A 103 1.96 0.02 18.98
CA PRO A 103 2.61 -0.78 20.03
C PRO A 103 2.15 -2.24 19.99
N VAL A 104 2.05 -2.81 18.82
CA VAL A 104 1.65 -4.20 18.57
C VAL A 104 2.52 -4.79 17.46
N GLY A 105 2.97 -6.01 17.66
CA GLY A 105 3.68 -6.75 16.63
C GLY A 105 2.71 -7.24 15.56
N ILE A 106 3.05 -7.02 14.29
CA ILE A 106 2.25 -7.47 13.14
C ILE A 106 3.08 -8.44 12.32
N LEU A 107 2.47 -9.59 12.01
CA LEU A 107 3.03 -10.61 11.13
C LEU A 107 2.03 -10.82 9.99
N ILE A 108 2.50 -10.80 8.75
CA ILE A 108 1.68 -11.09 7.58
C ILE A 108 2.22 -12.36 6.94
N ALA A 109 1.33 -13.32 6.71
CA ALA A 109 1.64 -14.58 6.05
C ALA A 109 0.92 -14.69 4.70
N ASP A 110 1.55 -15.38 3.76
CA ASP A 110 0.94 -15.80 2.50
C ASP A 110 -0.05 -16.96 2.70
N VAL A 111 -0.64 -17.44 1.61
CA VAL A 111 -1.61 -18.55 1.62
C VAL A 111 -1.01 -19.87 2.11
N ASP A 112 0.30 -20.04 1.99
CA ASP A 112 1.05 -21.22 2.44
C ASP A 112 1.48 -21.11 3.92
N GLY A 113 1.20 -19.98 4.56
CA GLY A 113 1.56 -19.72 5.96
C GLY A 113 3.00 -19.25 6.15
N ARG A 114 3.70 -18.85 5.09
CA ARG A 114 5.04 -18.26 5.19
C ARG A 114 4.91 -16.81 5.56
N ILE A 115 5.65 -16.37 6.58
CA ILE A 115 5.69 -14.96 6.97
C ILE A 115 6.43 -14.18 5.90
N CYS A 116 5.72 -13.26 5.25
CA CYS A 116 6.26 -12.41 4.19
C CYS A 116 6.59 -10.99 4.67
N GLN A 117 5.96 -10.56 5.76
CA GLN A 117 6.23 -9.24 6.35
C GLN A 117 6.06 -9.28 7.87
N THR A 118 6.88 -8.51 8.58
CA THR A 118 6.83 -8.34 10.03
C THR A 118 7.19 -6.91 10.41
N THR A 119 6.59 -6.36 11.47
CA THR A 119 6.98 -5.06 12.03
C THR A 119 8.16 -5.21 13.00
N GLU A 120 8.88 -4.11 13.26
CA GLU A 120 9.97 -4.08 14.24
C GLU A 120 9.47 -4.49 15.64
N GLU A 121 8.26 -4.07 16.01
CA GLU A 121 7.66 -4.46 17.28
C GLU A 121 7.43 -5.96 17.38
N ALA A 122 7.01 -6.64 16.29
CA ALA A 122 6.90 -8.09 16.28
C ALA A 122 8.26 -8.76 16.47
N ALA A 123 9.29 -8.26 15.79
CA ALA A 123 10.66 -8.77 15.95
C ALA A 123 11.15 -8.59 17.40
N ARG A 124 10.84 -7.46 18.05
CA ARG A 124 11.19 -7.18 19.45
C ARG A 124 10.48 -8.12 20.42
N ILE A 125 9.16 -8.30 20.27
CA ILE A 125 8.36 -9.21 21.12
C ILE A 125 8.87 -10.65 21.00
N LEU A 126 9.16 -11.08 19.78
CA LEU A 126 9.66 -12.42 19.50
C LEU A 126 11.16 -12.58 19.79
N ARG A 127 11.85 -11.49 20.14
CA ARG A 127 13.31 -11.43 20.37
C ARG A 127 14.10 -12.02 19.20
N CYS A 128 13.67 -11.61 17.99
CA CYS A 128 14.22 -12.08 16.74
C CYS A 128 15.56 -11.38 16.44
N PRO A 129 16.65 -12.09 16.11
CA PRO A 129 17.88 -11.48 15.66
C PRO A 129 17.64 -10.72 14.34
N GLU A 130 18.30 -9.56 14.17
CA GLU A 130 18.20 -8.72 12.95
C GLU A 130 18.54 -9.48 11.66
N THR A 131 19.33 -10.54 11.76
CA THR A 131 19.74 -11.39 10.64
C THR A 131 18.75 -12.49 10.30
N THR A 132 17.67 -12.65 11.05
CA THR A 132 16.73 -13.75 10.86
C THR A 132 15.83 -13.47 9.64
N ARG A 133 15.86 -14.39 8.67
CA ARG A 133 15.02 -14.30 7.49
C ARG A 133 13.57 -14.64 7.85
N THR A 134 12.62 -13.99 7.18
CA THR A 134 11.16 -14.19 7.40
C THR A 134 10.70 -15.65 7.29
N ASP A 135 11.38 -16.48 6.49
CA ASP A 135 11.09 -17.90 6.33
C ASP A 135 11.42 -18.77 7.56
N ALA A 136 12.21 -18.23 8.49
CA ALA A 136 12.55 -18.94 9.75
C ALA A 136 11.44 -18.90 10.81
N TYR A 137 10.51 -17.94 10.75
CA TYR A 137 9.48 -17.75 11.77
C TYR A 137 8.59 -18.98 11.97
N GLY A 138 8.17 -19.66 10.91
CA GLY A 138 7.27 -20.81 11.01
C GLY A 138 7.90 -22.07 11.59
N LYS A 139 9.24 -22.17 11.62
CA LYS A 139 9.96 -23.37 12.09
C LYS A 139 10.47 -23.24 13.52
N MET A 140 10.68 -22.01 14.03
CA MET A 140 11.37 -21.76 15.29
C MET A 140 10.42 -21.33 16.43
N LEU A 141 9.18 -20.90 16.14
CA LEU A 141 8.22 -20.51 17.15
C LEU A 141 7.45 -21.72 17.67
N GLY A 142 7.86 -22.23 18.82
CA GLY A 142 7.02 -23.13 19.62
C GLY A 142 5.95 -22.29 20.34
N TRP A 143 4.69 -22.56 20.07
CA TRP A 143 3.57 -21.89 20.70
C TRP A 143 2.85 -22.86 21.62
N TRP A 144 2.49 -22.42 22.85
CA TRP A 144 1.74 -23.18 23.83
C TRP A 144 0.42 -22.49 24.14
N ASP A 145 -0.62 -23.28 24.40
CA ASP A 145 -1.89 -22.74 24.89
C ASP A 145 -1.82 -22.42 26.40
N SER A 146 -2.91 -21.83 26.92
CA SER A 146 -3.05 -21.49 28.35
C SER A 146 -2.94 -22.68 29.30
N ASN A 147 -3.03 -23.93 28.80
CA ASN A 147 -2.91 -25.16 29.56
C ASN A 147 -1.50 -25.77 29.48
N GLY A 148 -0.54 -25.08 28.88
CA GLY A 148 0.82 -25.55 28.70
C GLY A 148 0.97 -26.65 27.63
N GLN A 149 -0.03 -26.83 26.75
CA GLN A 149 0.06 -27.79 25.66
C GLN A 149 0.62 -27.09 24.41
N MET A 150 1.59 -27.73 23.76
CA MET A 150 2.19 -27.21 22.53
C MET A 150 1.13 -27.13 21.43
N ILE A 151 0.87 -25.89 20.95
CA ILE A 151 0.01 -25.66 19.79
C ILE A 151 0.77 -26.14 18.55
N ARG A 152 0.38 -27.31 18.03
CA ARG A 152 0.96 -27.81 16.77
C ARG A 152 0.60 -26.88 15.64
N ASP A 153 1.44 -26.81 14.61
CA ASP A 153 1.38 -25.91 13.44
C ASP A 153 -0.01 -25.74 12.79
N ARG A 154 -0.95 -26.64 13.09
CA ARG A 154 -2.31 -26.62 12.51
C ARG A 154 -3.40 -26.07 13.44
N ALA A 155 -3.11 -25.75 14.68
CA ALA A 155 -4.10 -25.32 15.67
C ALA A 155 -3.95 -23.86 16.10
N GLY A 156 -2.85 -23.21 15.80
CA GLY A 156 -2.61 -21.80 16.15
C GLY A 156 -3.52 -20.81 15.43
N PRO A 157 -3.61 -19.55 15.92
CA PRO A 157 -4.45 -18.51 15.34
C PRO A 157 -4.21 -18.29 13.84
N LEU A 158 -2.95 -18.24 13.40
CA LEU A 158 -2.58 -18.12 12.00
C LEU A 158 -3.12 -19.27 11.15
N ALA A 159 -2.93 -20.51 11.63
CA ALA A 159 -3.38 -21.69 10.90
C ALA A 159 -4.91 -21.74 10.78
N ARG A 160 -5.65 -21.33 11.82
CA ARG A 160 -7.13 -21.23 11.77
C ARG A 160 -7.59 -20.15 10.78
N ALA A 161 -6.93 -18.99 10.75
CA ALA A 161 -7.24 -17.92 9.79
C ALA A 161 -7.00 -18.38 8.36
N LEU A 162 -5.89 -19.07 8.09
CA LEU A 162 -5.55 -19.56 6.75
C LEU A 162 -6.44 -20.72 6.31
N ARG A 163 -6.66 -21.71 7.16
CA ARG A 163 -7.41 -22.92 6.80
C ARG A 163 -8.90 -22.71 6.81
N ASP A 164 -9.41 -22.18 7.93
CA ASP A 164 -10.84 -22.14 8.21
C ASP A 164 -11.47 -20.78 7.87
N GLY A 165 -10.64 -19.77 7.51
CA GLY A 165 -11.10 -18.41 7.26
C GLY A 165 -11.67 -17.71 8.50
N LYS A 166 -11.39 -18.24 9.72
CA LYS A 166 -11.93 -17.72 10.97
C LYS A 166 -10.97 -16.77 11.64
N SER A 167 -11.47 -15.60 12.01
CA SER A 167 -10.71 -14.66 12.85
C SER A 167 -10.65 -15.15 14.29
N THR A 168 -9.50 -14.92 14.92
CA THR A 168 -9.28 -15.17 16.36
C THR A 168 -9.01 -13.82 17.02
N HIS A 169 -9.56 -13.60 18.21
CA HIS A 169 -9.42 -12.35 18.92
C HIS A 169 -8.83 -12.60 20.31
N SER A 170 -7.75 -11.90 20.60
CA SER A 170 -7.18 -11.78 21.94
C SER A 170 -6.97 -13.11 22.68
N GLU A 171 -6.40 -14.10 22.03
CA GLU A 171 -6.08 -15.40 22.61
C GLU A 171 -4.72 -15.33 23.31
N PRO A 172 -4.65 -15.60 24.63
CA PRO A 172 -3.38 -15.65 25.35
C PRO A 172 -2.62 -16.92 24.96
N ILE A 173 -1.36 -16.75 24.55
CA ILE A 173 -0.50 -17.84 24.09
C ILE A 173 0.86 -17.70 24.75
N GLU A 174 1.39 -18.79 25.28
CA GLU A 174 2.78 -18.87 25.67
C GLU A 174 3.64 -19.25 24.46
N ILE A 175 4.69 -18.51 24.26
CA ILE A 175 5.62 -18.73 23.15
C ILE A 175 7.05 -18.91 23.68
N ARG A 176 7.86 -19.63 22.91
CA ARG A 176 9.31 -19.59 23.04
C ARG A 176 9.89 -18.64 22.04
N CYS A 177 10.51 -17.58 22.50
CA CYS A 177 11.16 -16.58 21.66
C CYS A 177 12.41 -17.15 20.97
N PHE A 178 12.94 -16.43 19.99
CA PHE A 178 14.14 -16.84 19.24
C PHE A 178 15.39 -16.98 20.11
N ASP A 179 15.49 -16.25 21.22
CA ASP A 179 16.55 -16.35 22.20
C ASP A 179 16.37 -17.53 23.20
N GLY A 180 15.31 -18.33 23.01
CA GLY A 180 14.98 -19.46 23.87
C GLY A 180 14.20 -19.09 25.13
N SER A 181 13.96 -17.81 25.40
CA SER A 181 13.17 -17.37 26.55
C SER A 181 11.67 -17.60 26.31
N ALA A 182 10.90 -17.73 27.40
CA ALA A 182 9.45 -17.79 27.34
C ALA A 182 8.83 -16.38 27.40
N ALA A 183 7.76 -16.17 26.66
CA ALA A 183 6.94 -14.97 26.74
C ALA A 183 5.46 -15.33 26.64
N THR A 184 4.60 -14.54 27.29
CA THR A 184 3.16 -14.63 27.11
C THR A 184 2.72 -13.50 26.19
N ILE A 185 2.06 -13.88 25.09
CA ILE A 185 1.52 -12.92 24.13
C ILE A 185 0.01 -13.02 24.04
N LEU A 186 -0.63 -11.93 23.69
CA LEU A 186 -2.01 -11.89 23.25
C LEU A 186 -2.01 -11.90 21.73
N ALA A 187 -2.53 -12.95 21.13
CA ALA A 187 -2.55 -13.14 19.69
C ALA A 187 -3.95 -12.94 19.11
N SER A 188 -4.06 -12.21 18.03
CA SER A 188 -5.26 -12.09 17.21
C SER A 188 -4.87 -12.37 15.76
N ALA A 189 -5.70 -13.12 15.04
CA ALA A 189 -5.43 -13.44 13.64
C ALA A 189 -6.70 -13.27 12.79
N ALA A 190 -6.52 -12.82 11.55
CA ALA A 190 -7.60 -12.69 10.58
C ALA A 190 -7.13 -13.06 9.18
N PRO A 191 -8.00 -13.65 8.34
CA PRO A 191 -7.68 -13.89 6.93
C PRO A 191 -7.62 -12.56 6.18
N LEU A 192 -6.69 -12.49 5.22
CA LEU A 192 -6.58 -11.38 4.27
C LEU A 192 -7.22 -11.80 2.94
N HIS A 193 -8.08 -10.93 2.40
CA HIS A 193 -8.74 -11.12 1.12
C HIS A 193 -8.28 -10.08 0.12
N GLY A 194 -8.06 -10.52 -1.11
CA GLY A 194 -7.75 -9.68 -2.26
C GLY A 194 -8.99 -9.22 -3.02
N ILE A 195 -8.77 -8.63 -4.18
CA ILE A 195 -9.84 -8.24 -5.09
C ILE A 195 -10.60 -9.49 -5.54
N GLY A 196 -11.96 -9.51 -5.35
CA GLY A 196 -12.79 -10.67 -5.69
C GLY A 196 -12.92 -11.70 -4.55
N GLU A 197 -12.68 -11.28 -3.30
CA GLU A 197 -12.84 -12.10 -2.07
C GLU A 197 -11.92 -13.35 -2.00
N GLN A 198 -11.00 -13.51 -2.93
CA GLN A 198 -10.03 -14.59 -2.84
C GLN A 198 -9.12 -14.37 -1.62
N LYS A 199 -8.88 -15.44 -0.85
CA LYS A 199 -7.95 -15.39 0.27
C LYS A 199 -6.51 -15.29 -0.25
N VAL A 200 -5.80 -14.25 0.19
CA VAL A 200 -4.42 -13.97 -0.22
C VAL A 200 -3.41 -14.20 0.89
N GLY A 201 -3.88 -14.50 2.10
CA GLY A 201 -3.02 -14.73 3.25
C GLY A 201 -3.76 -14.55 4.57
N ALA A 202 -3.01 -14.26 5.61
CA ALA A 202 -3.53 -13.88 6.92
C ALA A 202 -2.61 -12.88 7.63
N VAL A 203 -3.19 -12.10 8.53
CA VAL A 203 -2.48 -11.21 9.45
C VAL A 203 -2.58 -11.72 10.86
N VAL A 204 -1.49 -11.63 11.60
CA VAL A 204 -1.45 -11.90 13.05
C VAL A 204 -0.97 -10.66 13.76
N LEU A 205 -1.72 -10.26 14.78
CA LEU A 205 -1.37 -9.19 15.71
C LEU A 205 -0.93 -9.86 17.01
N ILE A 206 0.21 -9.44 17.54
CA ILE A 206 0.73 -9.94 18.82
C ILE A 206 1.01 -8.78 19.75
N ARG A 207 0.69 -8.95 21.03
CA ARG A 207 1.01 -8.01 22.10
C ARG A 207 1.67 -8.75 23.24
N ASP A 208 2.78 -8.24 23.74
CA ASP A 208 3.46 -8.81 24.89
C ASP A 208 2.64 -8.54 26.18
N LEU A 209 2.35 -9.59 26.92
CA LEU A 209 1.70 -9.56 28.22
C LEU A 209 2.63 -10.08 29.33
N THR A 210 3.87 -10.39 29.03
CA THR A 210 4.77 -11.07 29.97
C THR A 210 4.95 -10.28 31.27
N GLU A 211 5.12 -8.98 31.19
CA GLU A 211 5.28 -8.12 32.37
C GLU A 211 3.96 -7.96 33.15
N SER A 212 2.85 -7.73 32.43
CA SER A 212 1.52 -7.60 33.05
C SER A 212 1.12 -8.86 33.80
N LYS A 213 1.33 -10.04 33.23
CA LYS A 213 1.07 -11.31 33.92
C LYS A 213 1.93 -11.50 35.15
N LYS A 214 3.21 -11.21 35.10
CA LYS A 214 4.10 -11.29 36.25
C LYS A 214 3.64 -10.41 37.41
N ILE A 215 3.19 -9.18 37.11
CA ILE A 215 2.66 -8.27 38.09
C ILE A 215 1.36 -8.81 38.70
N GLU A 216 0.47 -9.36 37.89
CA GLU A 216 -0.79 -9.97 38.35
C GLU A 216 -0.55 -11.17 39.24
N GLU A 217 0.36 -12.06 38.88
CA GLU A 217 0.76 -13.22 39.65
C GLU A 217 1.43 -12.84 40.99
N ASP A 218 2.33 -11.84 41.00
CA ASP A 218 2.96 -11.33 42.23
C ASP A 218 1.92 -10.69 43.16
N LEU A 219 0.97 -9.94 42.61
CA LEU A 219 -0.11 -9.35 43.39
C LEU A 219 -1.02 -10.40 43.96
N ALA A 220 -1.42 -11.42 43.19
CA ALA A 220 -2.23 -12.54 43.68
C ALA A 220 -1.53 -13.31 44.79
N ALA A 221 -0.23 -13.61 44.64
CA ALA A 221 0.58 -14.24 45.68
C ALA A 221 0.66 -13.40 46.96
N ARG A 222 0.81 -12.08 46.86
CA ARG A 222 0.81 -11.16 48.02
C ARG A 222 -0.55 -11.14 48.73
N VAL A 223 -1.66 -11.07 47.99
CA VAL A 223 -3.02 -11.12 48.54
C VAL A 223 -3.24 -12.43 49.28
N THR A 224 -2.91 -13.55 48.69
CA THR A 224 -3.05 -14.88 49.30
C THR A 224 -2.25 -14.97 50.62
N ARG A 225 -1.02 -14.44 50.62
CA ARG A 225 -0.18 -14.42 51.82
C ARG A 225 -0.75 -13.54 52.94
N LEU A 226 -1.33 -12.38 52.58
CA LEU A 226 -1.99 -11.50 53.54
C LEU A 226 -3.23 -12.13 54.17
N ILE A 227 -4.04 -12.82 53.38
CA ILE A 227 -5.21 -13.55 53.85
C ILE A 227 -4.76 -14.65 54.82
N GLY A 228 -3.72 -15.43 54.46
CA GLY A 228 -3.17 -16.47 55.35
C GLY A 228 -2.67 -15.93 56.68
N LEU A 229 -1.95 -14.83 56.71
CA LEU A 229 -1.48 -14.13 57.91
C LEU A 229 -2.66 -13.58 58.75
N GLY A 230 -3.73 -13.09 58.11
CA GLY A 230 -4.91 -12.62 58.79
C GLY A 230 -5.64 -13.73 59.55
N VAL A 231 -5.76 -14.90 58.93
CA VAL A 231 -6.36 -16.11 59.55
C VAL A 231 -5.52 -16.59 60.77
N GLU A 232 -4.19 -16.65 60.65
CA GLU A 232 -3.30 -17.03 61.75
C GLU A 232 -3.37 -16.04 62.91
N LEU A 233 -3.52 -14.74 62.65
CA LEU A 233 -3.69 -13.71 63.70
C LEU A 233 -5.03 -13.85 64.42
N GLU A 234 -6.11 -14.14 63.72
CA GLU A 234 -7.44 -14.38 64.33
C GLU A 234 -7.45 -15.66 65.21
N GLU A 235 -6.79 -16.73 64.72
CA GLU A 235 -6.66 -17.97 65.52
C GLU A 235 -5.80 -17.79 66.77
N THR A 236 -4.75 -16.95 66.71
CA THR A 236 -3.92 -16.65 67.85
C THR A 236 -4.57 -15.68 68.84
N ALA A 237 -5.44 -14.80 68.41
CA ALA A 237 -6.20 -13.86 69.24
C ALA A 237 -7.40 -14.55 69.98
N ALA A 238 -7.84 -15.73 69.46
CA ALA A 238 -8.97 -16.49 70.05
C ALA A 238 -8.52 -17.53 71.09
N ARG A 239 -7.20 -17.65 71.32
CA ARG A 239 -6.61 -18.48 72.40
C ARG A 239 -6.21 -17.61 73.58
#